data_1c599e88f5deeab47d9b23a952bc3bf6
#
_entry.id   1c599e88f5deeab47d9b23a952bc3bf6
#
_cell.length_a   1.000
_cell.length_b   1.000
_cell.length_c   1.000
_cell.angle_alpha   90.00
_cell.angle_beta   90.00
_cell.angle_gamma   90.00
#
_symmetry.space_group_name_H-M   'P 1'
#
loop_
_entity.id
_entity.type
_entity.pdbx_description
1 polymer ?
#
loop_
_entity_poly.entity_id
_entity_poly.type
_entity_poly.pdbx_seq_one_letter_code
_entity_poly.pdbx_strand_id
1 'polypeptide(L)'
;YGVIRSVDQSLEGIACGVIDLGETESLALRLNRLAQSLRTLFEKHRPQAVAIEKIFLGKNADSAFKLGHARGVCLQIAGEFNAEVFE
;
A
#
# COMPACT_ATOMS: atom_id res chain seq x y z
N TYR A 1 3.48 -2.08 5.97
CA TYR A 1 2.53 -3.09 5.47
C TYR A 1 2.55 -4.35 6.32
N GLY A 2 1.48 -5.08 6.25
CA GLY A 2 1.41 -6.41 6.82
C GLY A 2 0.70 -7.35 5.86
N VAL A 3 1.11 -8.61 5.86
CA VAL A 3 0.47 -9.66 5.08
C VAL A 3 0.02 -10.74 6.06
N ILE A 4 -1.26 -11.07 6.01
CA ILE A 4 -1.85 -12.07 6.88
C ILE A 4 -2.60 -13.10 6.04
N ARG A 5 -2.78 -14.28 6.64
CA ARG A 5 -3.57 -15.35 6.04
C ARG A 5 -4.66 -15.75 7.02
N SER A 6 -5.87 -15.92 6.52
CA SER A 6 -6.98 -16.46 7.31
C SER A 6 -7.13 -17.94 6.98
N VAL A 7 -7.02 -18.79 8.00
CA VAL A 7 -7.18 -20.23 7.87
C VAL A 7 -8.07 -20.71 9.03
N ASP A 8 -9.21 -21.30 8.70
CA ASP A 8 -10.13 -21.88 9.69
C ASP A 8 -10.43 -20.93 10.85
N GLN A 9 -10.79 -19.68 10.56
CA GLN A 9 -11.10 -18.63 11.53
C GLN A 9 -9.91 -18.16 12.36
N SER A 10 -8.70 -18.60 12.04
CA SER A 10 -7.47 -18.12 12.65
C SER A 10 -6.77 -17.16 11.70
N LEU A 11 -6.07 -16.18 12.26
CA LEU A 11 -5.23 -15.27 11.49
C LEU A 11 -3.77 -15.62 11.71
N GLU A 12 -3.03 -15.70 10.61
CA GLU A 12 -1.61 -16.01 10.65
C GLU A 12 -0.85 -14.84 10.03
N GLY A 13 0.15 -14.33 10.74
CA GLY A 13 1.05 -13.31 10.20
C GLY A 13 2.06 -13.94 9.27
N ILE A 14 2.10 -13.46 8.02
CA ILE A 14 2.99 -13.99 6.99
C ILE A 14 4.22 -13.11 6.84
N ALA A 15 4.01 -11.79 6.76
CA ALA A 15 5.10 -10.84 6.58
C ALA A 15 4.67 -9.46 7.04
N CYS A 16 5.64 -8.62 7.37
CA CYS A 16 5.41 -7.21 7.60
C CYS A 16 6.69 -6.44 7.27
N GLY A 17 6.55 -5.17 7.01
CA GLY A 17 7.71 -4.35 6.71
C GLY A 17 7.35 -2.90 6.44
N VAL A 18 8.38 -2.15 6.12
CA VAL A 18 8.28 -0.74 5.77
C VAL A 18 8.85 -0.57 4.37
N ILE A 19 8.16 0.18 3.54
CA ILE A 19 8.68 0.58 2.23
C ILE A 19 9.27 1.97 2.38
N ASP A 20 10.58 2.08 2.30
CA ASP A 20 11.27 3.36 2.37
C ASP A 20 11.33 3.98 0.98
N LEU A 21 10.73 5.16 0.84
CA LEU A 21 10.67 5.86 -0.44
C LEU A 21 11.75 6.92 -0.62
N GLY A 22 12.55 7.18 0.43
CA GLY A 22 13.54 8.26 0.42
C GLY A 22 12.88 9.61 0.69
N GLU A 23 13.61 10.52 1.35
CA GLU A 23 13.06 11.83 1.74
C GLU A 23 13.44 12.94 0.77
N THR A 24 14.57 12.79 0.08
CA THR A 24 15.16 13.87 -0.72
C THR A 24 14.85 13.77 -2.22
N GLU A 25 14.24 12.68 -2.64
CA GLU A 25 13.95 12.46 -4.05
C GLU A 25 12.63 13.10 -4.46
N SER A 26 12.46 13.28 -5.77
CA SER A 26 11.23 13.85 -6.32
C SER A 26 10.02 12.98 -5.97
N LEU A 27 8.85 13.59 -5.93
CA LEU A 27 7.61 12.85 -5.68
C LEU A 27 7.40 11.76 -6.72
N ALA A 28 7.69 12.05 -7.99
CA ALA A 28 7.54 11.07 -9.07
C ALA A 28 8.40 9.82 -8.83
N LEU A 29 9.66 9.99 -8.43
CA LEU A 29 10.54 8.87 -8.14
C LEU A 29 10.09 8.08 -6.91
N ARG A 30 9.64 8.78 -5.89
CA ARG A 30 9.13 8.15 -4.66
C ARG A 30 7.89 7.32 -4.95
N LEU A 31 6.96 7.84 -5.74
CA LEU A 31 5.76 7.09 -6.14
C LEU A 31 6.11 5.89 -7.02
N ASN A 32 7.10 6.03 -7.90
CA ASN A 32 7.56 4.91 -8.71
C ASN A 32 8.17 3.80 -7.86
N ARG A 33 8.95 4.15 -6.85
CA ARG A 33 9.47 3.16 -5.89
C ARG A 33 8.36 2.44 -5.15
N LEU A 34 7.35 3.20 -4.73
CA LEU A 34 6.19 2.61 -4.05
C LEU A 34 5.49 1.60 -4.97
N ALA A 35 5.24 1.99 -6.22
CA ALA A 35 4.59 1.11 -7.19
C ALA A 35 5.39 -0.18 -7.42
N GLN A 36 6.70 -0.06 -7.61
CA GLN A 36 7.57 -1.21 -7.84
C GLN A 36 7.59 -2.14 -6.62
N SER A 37 7.72 -1.57 -5.43
CA SER A 37 7.72 -2.34 -4.18
C SER A 37 6.40 -3.07 -3.98
N LEU A 38 5.29 -2.40 -4.25
CA LEU A 38 3.96 -3.01 -4.13
C LEU A 38 3.77 -4.13 -5.14
N ARG A 39 4.18 -3.93 -6.40
CA ARG A 39 4.11 -5.00 -7.40
C ARG A 39 4.87 -6.24 -6.97
N THR A 40 6.06 -6.06 -6.44
CA THR A 40 6.86 -7.17 -5.93
C THR A 40 6.12 -7.92 -4.80
N LEU A 41 5.52 -7.18 -3.87
CA LEU A 41 4.74 -7.78 -2.78
C LEU A 41 3.51 -8.52 -3.29
N PHE A 42 2.77 -7.93 -4.23
CA PHE A 42 1.58 -8.56 -4.81
C PHE A 42 1.93 -9.80 -5.62
N GLU A 43 3.03 -9.78 -6.35
CA GLU A 43 3.49 -10.95 -7.10
C GLU A 43 3.91 -12.08 -6.17
N LYS A 44 4.57 -11.74 -5.08
CA LYS A 44 5.06 -12.74 -4.11
C LYS A 44 3.92 -13.36 -3.29
N HIS A 45 3.01 -12.53 -2.80
CA HIS A 45 1.98 -12.96 -1.84
C HIS A 45 0.62 -13.22 -2.45
N ARG A 46 0.33 -12.66 -3.64
CA ARG A 46 -0.95 -12.81 -4.33
C ARG A 46 -2.17 -12.62 -3.42
N PRO A 47 -2.28 -11.48 -2.74
CA PRO A 47 -3.39 -11.26 -1.82
C PRO A 47 -4.72 -11.21 -2.55
N GLN A 48 -5.75 -11.80 -1.97
CA GLN A 48 -7.10 -11.74 -2.50
C GLN A 48 -7.80 -10.45 -2.13
N ALA A 49 -7.42 -9.88 -1.00
CA ALA A 49 -8.01 -8.66 -0.48
C ALA A 49 -6.93 -7.76 0.13
N VAL A 50 -7.16 -6.47 0.04
CA VAL A 50 -6.24 -5.45 0.55
C VAL A 50 -7.04 -4.43 1.34
N ALA A 51 -6.59 -4.12 2.53
CA ALA A 51 -7.14 -3.01 3.31
C ALA A 51 -6.18 -1.83 3.23
N ILE A 52 -6.70 -0.69 2.86
CA ILE A 52 -5.93 0.54 2.73
C ILE A 52 -6.54 1.59 3.66
N GLU A 53 -5.72 2.11 4.56
CA GLU A 53 -6.17 3.08 5.54
C GLU A 53 -6.67 4.35 4.86
N LYS A 54 -7.78 4.89 5.35
CA LYS A 54 -8.32 6.16 4.86
C LYS A 54 -7.46 7.32 5.33
N ILE A 55 -7.42 8.36 4.51
CA ILE A 55 -6.71 9.58 4.82
C ILE A 55 -7.65 10.57 5.48
N PHE A 56 -7.21 11.15 6.58
CA PHE A 56 -7.93 12.23 7.22
C PHE A 56 -7.27 13.55 6.89
N LEU A 57 -8.06 14.55 6.53
CA LEU A 57 -7.59 15.92 6.37
C LEU A 57 -7.32 16.48 7.77
N GLY A 58 -6.06 16.48 8.16
CA GLY A 58 -5.62 17.04 9.43
C GLY A 58 -5.22 18.50 9.28
N LYS A 59 -4.36 18.95 10.17
CA LYS A 59 -3.89 20.35 10.19
C LYS A 59 -2.93 20.68 9.04
N ASN A 60 -2.36 19.68 8.38
CA ASN A 60 -1.38 19.86 7.32
C ASN A 60 -1.92 19.31 6.00
N ALA A 61 -2.43 20.20 5.15
CA ALA A 61 -2.98 19.85 3.85
C ALA A 61 -1.92 19.26 2.90
N ASP A 62 -0.68 19.75 2.97
CA ASP A 62 0.40 19.27 2.13
C ASP A 62 0.70 17.80 2.41
N SER A 63 0.77 17.40 3.66
CA SER A 63 0.95 16.00 4.05
C SER A 63 -0.23 15.13 3.58
N ALA A 64 -1.45 15.66 3.67
CA ALA A 64 -2.63 14.94 3.19
C ALA A 64 -2.59 14.71 1.68
N PHE A 65 -2.13 15.70 0.89
CA PHE A 65 -1.96 15.53 -0.55
C PHE A 65 -0.92 14.46 -0.88
N LYS A 66 0.21 14.48 -0.19
CA LYS A 66 1.27 13.47 -0.39
C LYS A 66 0.77 12.07 -0.06
N LEU A 67 0.04 11.91 1.04
CA LEU A 67 -0.59 10.65 1.40
C LEU A 67 -1.63 10.22 0.36
N GLY A 68 -2.37 11.19 -0.19
CA GLY A 68 -3.35 10.93 -1.26
C GLY A 68 -2.70 10.38 -2.52
N HIS A 69 -1.55 10.91 -2.91
CA HIS A 69 -0.80 10.38 -4.05
C HIS A 69 -0.36 8.94 -3.79
N ALA A 70 0.21 8.67 -2.62
CA ALA A 70 0.64 7.32 -2.26
C ALA A 70 -0.54 6.35 -2.21
N ARG A 71 -1.64 6.79 -1.62
CA ARG A 71 -2.86 5.99 -1.56
C ARG A 71 -3.40 5.66 -2.95
N GLY A 72 -3.35 6.62 -3.87
CA GLY A 72 -3.75 6.41 -5.26
C GLY A 72 -2.92 5.32 -5.94
N VAL A 73 -1.61 5.31 -5.71
CA VAL A 73 -0.72 4.27 -6.22
C VAL A 73 -1.10 2.90 -5.64
N CYS A 74 -1.37 2.83 -4.33
CA CYS A 74 -1.79 1.58 -3.70
C CYS A 74 -3.09 1.05 -4.31
N LEU A 75 -4.07 1.92 -4.53
CA LEU A 75 -5.34 1.55 -5.16
C LEU A 75 -5.13 1.05 -6.59
N GLN A 76 -4.30 1.74 -7.35
CA GLN A 76 -4.01 1.39 -8.73
C GLN A 76 -3.34 0.01 -8.83
N ILE A 77 -2.36 -0.27 -7.98
CA ILE A 77 -1.69 -1.57 -7.96
C ILE A 77 -2.66 -2.68 -7.53
N ALA A 78 -3.48 -2.44 -6.52
CA ALA A 78 -4.50 -3.40 -6.12
C ALA A 78 -5.45 -3.73 -7.27
N GLY A 79 -5.86 -2.71 -8.03
CA GLY A 79 -6.69 -2.89 -9.23
C GLY A 79 -5.97 -3.68 -10.32
N GLU A 80 -4.69 -3.41 -10.53
CA GLU A 80 -3.88 -4.13 -11.52
C GLU A 80 -3.84 -5.64 -11.22
N PHE A 81 -3.84 -6.03 -9.96
CA PHE A 81 -3.83 -7.44 -9.53
C PHE A 81 -5.22 -7.99 -9.21
N ASN A 82 -6.26 -7.25 -9.49
CA ASN A 82 -7.66 -7.64 -9.23
C ASN A 82 -7.94 -8.01 -7.76
N ALA A 83 -7.23 -7.39 -6.83
CA ALA A 83 -7.48 -7.58 -5.41
C ALA A 83 -8.72 -6.81 -4.98
N GLU A 84 -9.53 -7.40 -4.10
CA GLU A 84 -10.65 -6.71 -3.49
C GLU A 84 -10.13 -5.68 -2.49
N VAL A 85 -10.62 -4.44 -2.58
CA VAL A 85 -10.13 -3.33 -1.76
C VAL A 85 -11.13 -2.94 -0.69
N PHE A 86 -10.67 -2.89 0.54
CA PHE A 86 -11.41 -2.38 1.69
C PHE A 86 -10.74 -1.11 2.19
N GLU A 87 -11.54 -0.13 2.51
CA GLU A 87 -11.06 1.17 2.98
C GLU A 87 -11.53 1.51 4.38
#